data_392c402396e733b72d75c7b1a7d5a231
#
_entry.id   392c402396e733b72d75c7b1a7d5a231
#
_cell.length_a   1.000
_cell.length_b   1.000
_cell.length_c   1.000
_cell.angle_alpha   90.00
_cell.angle_beta   90.00
_cell.angle_gamma   90.00
#
_symmetry.space_group_name_H-M   'P 1'
#
loop_
_entity.id
_entity.type
_entity.pdbx_description
1 polymer ?
#
loop_
_entity_poly.entity_id
_entity_poly.type
_entity_poly.pdbx_seq_one_letter_code
_entity_poly.pdbx_strand_id
1 'polypeptide(L)'
;MLGRSRLETGLGESNMAWKLEGTYFENCSCEMVCPCSTSGFAAKASYDRCKFLLVFHVDRGSIEGTDVSGLTVGLIGDTPQVMIDGNWHLGVLMDDKASKEQQDQLVAVFAGQKGGPMAGPATLVSKILGVERVPMKYSDKGREHTAEMGPDIHIGVEDFVGGTLTAPQQVVGVAHPANSTLTIARGTHSHIKAFGIDYDGAGKSGFSAPFSWQG
;
A
#
# COMPACT_ATOMS: atom_id res chain seq x y z
N MET A 1 15.94 -60.22 -15.08
CA MET A 1 16.15 -58.77 -15.39
C MET A 1 14.87 -58.02 -15.05
N LEU A 2 14.80 -57.38 -13.90
CA LEU A 2 13.64 -56.64 -13.46
C LEU A 2 13.96 -55.15 -13.58
N GLY A 3 13.36 -54.48 -14.51
CA GLY A 3 13.48 -53.06 -14.73
C GLY A 3 12.73 -52.30 -13.61
N ARG A 4 13.46 -51.49 -12.84
CA ARG A 4 12.88 -50.52 -11.91
C ARG A 4 12.51 -49.27 -12.69
N SER A 5 11.22 -49.02 -12.85
CA SER A 5 10.72 -47.73 -13.29
C SER A 5 10.91 -46.70 -12.16
N ARG A 6 11.68 -45.67 -12.44
CA ARG A 6 11.74 -44.48 -11.58
C ARG A 6 10.40 -43.72 -11.71
N LEU A 7 9.65 -43.69 -10.64
CA LEU A 7 8.58 -42.72 -10.48
C LEU A 7 9.25 -41.36 -10.16
N GLU A 8 9.29 -40.48 -11.13
CA GLU A 8 9.58 -39.05 -10.88
C GLU A 8 8.37 -38.45 -10.19
N THR A 9 8.47 -38.26 -8.88
CA THR A 9 7.53 -37.44 -8.13
C THR A 9 7.82 -35.99 -8.47
N GLY A 10 7.16 -35.46 -9.48
CA GLY A 10 7.06 -34.03 -9.68
C GLY A 10 6.34 -33.42 -8.47
N LEU A 11 7.09 -32.83 -7.57
CA LEU A 11 6.56 -31.90 -6.58
C LEU A 11 5.99 -30.72 -7.39
N GLY A 12 4.66 -30.66 -7.48
CA GLY A 12 3.97 -29.56 -8.13
C GLY A 12 4.39 -28.27 -7.43
N GLU A 13 5.08 -27.39 -8.15
CA GLU A 13 5.17 -25.98 -7.78
C GLU A 13 3.74 -25.50 -7.60
N SER A 14 3.40 -25.02 -6.41
CA SER A 14 2.12 -24.38 -6.17
C SER A 14 2.04 -23.22 -7.17
N ASN A 15 1.16 -23.33 -8.15
CA ASN A 15 0.99 -22.32 -9.20
C ASN A 15 0.37 -21.08 -8.51
N MET A 16 1.23 -20.24 -7.89
CA MET A 16 0.79 -18.98 -7.36
C MET A 16 0.34 -18.12 -8.54
N ALA A 17 -0.93 -17.76 -8.55
CA ALA A 17 -1.50 -17.01 -9.66
C ALA A 17 -0.87 -15.60 -9.79
N TRP A 18 -0.34 -15.05 -8.70
CA TRP A 18 0.36 -13.76 -8.72
C TRP A 18 1.30 -13.57 -7.53
N LYS A 19 2.32 -12.74 -7.74
CA LYS A 19 3.26 -12.30 -6.72
C LYS A 19 3.70 -10.86 -6.99
N LEU A 20 3.73 -10.03 -5.94
CA LEU A 20 4.25 -8.66 -5.96
C LEU A 20 5.24 -8.48 -4.82
N GLU A 21 6.38 -7.87 -5.11
CA GLU A 21 7.40 -7.48 -4.12
C GLU A 21 7.84 -6.05 -4.39
N GLY A 22 8.04 -5.27 -3.32
CA GLY A 22 8.45 -3.89 -3.49
C GLY A 22 8.46 -3.10 -2.20
N THR A 23 8.34 -1.82 -2.34
CA THR A 23 8.36 -0.85 -1.25
C THR A 23 7.02 -0.16 -1.10
N TYR A 24 6.70 0.10 0.14
CA TYR A 24 5.48 0.77 0.56
C TYR A 24 5.81 1.95 1.46
N PHE A 25 5.08 3.06 1.29
CA PHE A 25 4.99 4.12 2.28
C PHE A 25 3.63 4.80 2.24
N GLU A 26 3.27 5.45 3.32
CA GLU A 26 2.00 6.16 3.45
C GLU A 26 2.14 7.46 4.21
N ASN A 27 1.17 8.33 4.00
CA ASN A 27 0.92 9.47 4.85
C ASN A 27 -0.59 9.59 5.09
N CYS A 28 -0.98 9.89 6.30
CA CYS A 28 -2.38 10.11 6.66
C CYS A 28 -2.58 11.44 7.38
N SER A 29 -3.83 11.85 7.51
CA SER A 29 -4.21 13.09 8.20
C SER A 29 -4.06 13.04 9.72
N CYS A 30 -3.83 11.86 10.32
CA CYS A 30 -3.74 11.68 11.77
C CYS A 30 -2.45 12.23 12.35
N GLU A 31 -2.48 12.57 13.65
CA GLU A 31 -1.26 12.84 14.42
C GLU A 31 -0.39 11.59 14.56
N MET A 32 0.91 11.77 14.80
CA MET A 32 1.83 10.67 15.06
C MET A 32 1.58 10.08 16.48
N VAL A 33 1.56 8.78 16.65
CA VAL A 33 1.62 7.68 15.66
C VAL A 33 0.20 7.29 15.31
N CYS A 34 -0.07 6.89 14.06
CA CYS A 34 -1.42 6.59 13.60
C CYS A 34 -2.15 5.61 14.52
N PRO A 35 -3.25 6.01 15.19
CA PRO A 35 -3.98 5.14 16.10
C PRO A 35 -4.70 4.00 15.37
N CYS A 36 -5.09 4.21 14.11
CA CYS A 36 -5.80 3.21 13.33
C CYS A 36 -4.91 1.99 13.02
N SER A 37 -3.72 2.23 12.45
CA SER A 37 -2.78 1.16 12.08
C SER A 37 -2.26 0.39 13.30
N THR A 38 -2.09 1.06 14.46
CA THR A 38 -1.59 0.42 15.68
C THR A 38 -2.64 -0.33 16.49
N SER A 39 -3.92 -0.25 16.12
CA SER A 39 -5.05 -0.86 16.86
C SER A 39 -5.87 -1.86 16.05
N GLY A 40 -5.41 -2.25 14.84
CA GLY A 40 -6.23 -3.07 13.95
C GLY A 40 -7.51 -2.35 13.51
N PHE A 41 -7.43 -1.05 13.27
CA PHE A 41 -8.51 -0.16 12.82
C PHE A 41 -9.61 0.14 13.88
N ALA A 42 -9.44 -0.29 15.14
CA ALA A 42 -10.44 -0.16 16.18
C ALA A 42 -10.37 1.18 16.94
N ALA A 43 -9.22 1.83 17.00
CA ALA A 43 -9.08 3.12 17.68
C ALA A 43 -9.59 4.27 16.79
N LYS A 44 -10.03 5.34 17.47
CA LYS A 44 -10.46 6.56 16.79
C LYS A 44 -9.29 7.26 16.13
N ALA A 45 -9.49 7.69 14.88
CA ALA A 45 -8.61 8.62 14.21
C ALA A 45 -8.50 9.95 14.99
N SER A 46 -7.43 10.70 14.76
CA SER A 46 -7.20 11.98 15.45
C SER A 46 -8.27 13.03 15.14
N TYR A 47 -8.96 12.90 14.03
CA TYR A 47 -10.01 13.81 13.56
C TYR A 47 -11.28 13.01 13.21
N ASP A 48 -12.37 13.71 12.88
CA ASP A 48 -13.67 13.10 12.58
C ASP A 48 -13.63 12.10 11.41
N ARG A 49 -12.68 12.27 10.50
CA ARG A 49 -12.44 11.34 9.40
C ARG A 49 -10.94 11.08 9.27
N CYS A 50 -10.59 9.86 8.86
CA CYS A 50 -9.24 9.52 8.47
C CYS A 50 -9.09 9.62 6.95
N LYS A 51 -8.17 10.47 6.49
CA LYS A 51 -7.76 10.57 5.10
C LYS A 51 -6.35 10.04 4.97
N PHE A 52 -6.08 9.28 3.92
CA PHE A 52 -4.76 8.67 3.71
C PHE A 52 -4.43 8.50 2.24
N LEU A 53 -3.15 8.43 1.95
CA LEU A 53 -2.60 7.96 0.69
C LEU A 53 -1.56 6.88 0.96
N LEU A 54 -1.81 5.68 0.44
CA LEU A 54 -0.89 4.54 0.47
C LEU A 54 -0.20 4.46 -0.88
N VAL A 55 1.12 4.37 -0.90
CA VAL A 55 1.94 4.27 -2.12
C VAL A 55 2.63 2.93 -2.12
N PHE A 56 2.40 2.14 -3.18
CA PHE A 56 3.06 0.86 -3.43
C PHE A 56 3.86 0.96 -4.72
N HIS A 57 5.17 0.78 -4.62
CA HIS A 57 6.03 0.64 -5.79
C HIS A 57 6.42 -0.83 -5.95
N VAL A 58 6.08 -1.42 -7.10
CA VAL A 58 6.37 -2.82 -7.41
C VAL A 58 7.77 -2.93 -8.00
N ASP A 59 8.75 -3.35 -7.21
CA ASP A 59 10.10 -3.59 -7.71
C ASP A 59 10.12 -4.80 -8.66
N ARG A 60 9.39 -5.87 -8.30
CA ARG A 60 9.22 -7.09 -9.08
C ARG A 60 7.82 -7.63 -8.89
N GLY A 61 7.13 -7.97 -9.97
CA GLY A 61 5.80 -8.54 -9.85
C GLY A 61 5.29 -9.15 -11.15
N SER A 62 4.54 -10.24 -11.00
CA SER A 62 3.79 -10.86 -12.09
C SER A 62 2.40 -11.25 -11.60
N ILE A 63 1.40 -10.99 -12.41
CA ILE A 63 0.00 -11.34 -12.15
C ILE A 63 -0.51 -12.13 -13.35
N GLU A 64 -0.76 -13.44 -13.15
CA GLU A 64 -1.23 -14.34 -14.23
C GLU A 64 -0.35 -14.25 -15.50
N GLY A 65 0.97 -14.15 -15.33
CA GLY A 65 1.93 -14.04 -16.42
C GLY A 65 2.17 -12.61 -16.94
N THR A 66 1.37 -11.63 -16.52
CA THR A 66 1.59 -10.21 -16.86
C THR A 66 2.62 -9.60 -15.93
N ASP A 67 3.77 -9.18 -16.46
CA ASP A 67 4.79 -8.44 -15.69
C ASP A 67 4.29 -7.03 -15.35
N VAL A 68 4.34 -6.67 -14.05
CA VAL A 68 3.94 -5.36 -13.52
C VAL A 68 5.08 -4.66 -12.78
N SER A 69 6.32 -5.13 -12.98
CA SER A 69 7.50 -4.55 -12.35
C SER A 69 7.72 -3.10 -12.75
N GLY A 70 8.22 -2.29 -11.82
CA GLY A 70 8.50 -0.86 -12.01
C GLY A 70 7.27 0.05 -12.00
N LEU A 71 6.06 -0.48 -11.79
CA LEU A 71 4.84 0.32 -11.71
C LEU A 71 4.54 0.75 -10.27
N THR A 72 3.92 1.92 -10.14
CA THR A 72 3.48 2.47 -8.87
C THR A 72 1.96 2.54 -8.81
N VAL A 73 1.39 2.23 -7.65
CA VAL A 73 -0.04 2.33 -7.35
C VAL A 73 -0.25 3.18 -6.11
N GLY A 74 -1.13 4.18 -6.20
CA GLY A 74 -1.61 4.96 -5.07
C GLY A 74 -3.03 4.57 -4.70
N LEU A 75 -3.29 4.31 -3.41
CA LEU A 75 -4.63 4.16 -2.88
C LEU A 75 -4.94 5.35 -1.99
N ILE A 76 -5.85 6.22 -2.43
CA ILE A 76 -6.33 7.35 -1.65
C ILE A 76 -7.65 7.00 -0.98
N GLY A 77 -7.76 7.27 0.31
CA GLY A 77 -8.96 6.92 1.07
C GLY A 77 -9.45 8.00 2.01
N ASP A 78 -10.76 7.97 2.23
CA ASP A 78 -11.49 8.74 3.24
C ASP A 78 -12.42 7.78 4.00
N THR A 79 -12.21 7.68 5.33
CA THR A 79 -12.91 6.71 6.16
C THR A 79 -13.52 7.38 7.40
N PRO A 80 -14.51 6.73 8.06
CA PRO A 80 -14.97 7.20 9.36
C PRO A 80 -13.85 7.25 10.39
N GLN A 81 -14.10 7.95 11.50
CA GLN A 81 -13.16 8.08 12.61
C GLN A 81 -12.70 6.71 13.17
N VAL A 82 -13.59 5.72 13.20
CA VAL A 82 -13.29 4.33 13.53
C VAL A 82 -13.32 3.51 12.25
N MET A 83 -12.15 3.14 11.75
CA MET A 83 -12.02 2.56 10.41
C MET A 83 -12.67 1.18 10.28
N ILE A 84 -12.68 0.36 11.36
CA ILE A 84 -13.27 -0.98 11.32
C ILE A 84 -14.80 -0.96 11.14
N ASP A 85 -15.45 0.17 11.36
CA ASP A 85 -16.89 0.34 11.11
C ASP A 85 -17.23 0.31 9.60
N GLY A 86 -16.21 0.23 8.74
CA GLY A 86 -16.38 0.21 7.28
C GLY A 86 -16.71 1.58 6.70
N ASN A 87 -17.52 1.61 5.65
CA ASN A 87 -17.89 2.83 4.93
C ASN A 87 -16.67 3.61 4.38
N TRP A 88 -15.68 2.87 3.89
CA TRP A 88 -14.51 3.46 3.25
C TRP A 88 -14.84 3.92 1.84
N HIS A 89 -14.37 5.10 1.48
CA HIS A 89 -14.37 5.61 0.13
C HIS A 89 -12.94 5.57 -0.42
N LEU A 90 -12.68 4.81 -1.48
CA LEU A 90 -11.35 4.62 -2.04
C LEU A 90 -11.27 5.02 -3.51
N GLY A 91 -10.21 5.74 -3.87
CA GLY A 91 -9.77 5.97 -5.23
C GLY A 91 -8.44 5.27 -5.50
N VAL A 92 -8.20 4.89 -6.74
CA VAL A 92 -6.96 4.27 -7.21
C VAL A 92 -6.27 5.23 -8.18
N LEU A 93 -5.02 5.54 -7.90
CA LEU A 93 -4.11 6.23 -8.80
C LEU A 93 -3.19 5.20 -9.43
N MET A 94 -3.17 5.15 -10.74
CA MET A 94 -2.40 4.17 -11.50
C MET A 94 -1.32 4.88 -12.33
N ASP A 95 -0.11 4.35 -12.29
CA ASP A 95 0.99 4.82 -13.15
C ASP A 95 0.55 4.83 -14.61
N ASP A 96 0.68 5.95 -15.30
CA ASP A 96 0.28 6.11 -16.71
C ASP A 96 1.13 5.29 -17.68
N LYS A 97 2.30 4.78 -17.23
CA LYS A 97 3.12 3.84 -17.97
C LYS A 97 2.50 2.45 -18.06
N ALA A 98 1.54 2.11 -17.16
CA ALA A 98 0.90 0.82 -17.18
C ALA A 98 0.10 0.61 -18.47
N SER A 99 0.21 -0.55 -19.10
CA SER A 99 -0.72 -0.96 -20.15
C SER A 99 -2.12 -1.16 -19.58
N LYS A 100 -3.13 -1.27 -20.44
CA LYS A 100 -4.51 -1.56 -19.99
C LYS A 100 -4.58 -2.88 -19.23
N GLU A 101 -3.87 -3.92 -19.71
CA GLU A 101 -3.82 -5.22 -19.06
C GLU A 101 -3.15 -5.15 -17.68
N GLN A 102 -1.99 -4.50 -17.57
CA GLN A 102 -1.31 -4.29 -16.29
C GLN A 102 -2.19 -3.53 -15.29
N GLN A 103 -2.88 -2.49 -15.75
CA GLN A 103 -3.84 -1.74 -14.92
C GLN A 103 -4.95 -2.65 -14.41
N ASP A 104 -5.59 -3.44 -15.27
CA ASP A 104 -6.72 -4.30 -14.89
C ASP A 104 -6.28 -5.36 -13.87
N GLN A 105 -5.11 -5.95 -14.08
CA GLN A 105 -4.53 -6.93 -13.15
C GLN A 105 -4.20 -6.30 -11.78
N LEU A 106 -3.54 -5.14 -11.76
CA LEU A 106 -3.22 -4.44 -10.52
C LEU A 106 -4.49 -4.00 -9.78
N VAL A 107 -5.46 -3.41 -10.48
CA VAL A 107 -6.74 -3.02 -9.87
C VAL A 107 -7.42 -4.24 -9.23
N ALA A 108 -7.43 -5.40 -9.88
CA ALA A 108 -8.03 -6.61 -9.32
C ALA A 108 -7.33 -7.08 -8.02
N VAL A 109 -5.98 -6.99 -7.95
CA VAL A 109 -5.22 -7.30 -6.73
C VAL A 109 -5.54 -6.29 -5.61
N PHE A 110 -5.45 -4.99 -5.91
CA PHE A 110 -5.66 -3.94 -4.91
C PHE A 110 -7.13 -3.81 -4.47
N ALA A 111 -8.08 -4.26 -5.28
CA ALA A 111 -9.49 -4.40 -4.92
C ALA A 111 -9.80 -5.70 -4.13
N GLY A 112 -8.78 -6.53 -3.82
CA GLY A 112 -8.95 -7.79 -3.10
C GLY A 112 -9.61 -8.92 -3.89
N GLN A 113 -9.88 -8.72 -5.18
CA GLN A 113 -10.58 -9.69 -6.04
C GLN A 113 -9.73 -10.94 -6.33
N LYS A 114 -8.42 -10.82 -6.22
CA LYS A 114 -7.47 -11.92 -6.40
C LYS A 114 -6.98 -12.51 -5.07
N GLY A 115 -7.70 -12.26 -3.96
CA GLY A 115 -7.26 -12.68 -2.63
C GLY A 115 -6.07 -11.86 -2.11
N GLY A 116 -5.24 -12.49 -1.26
CA GLY A 116 -4.07 -11.85 -0.69
C GLY A 116 -4.38 -10.80 0.39
N PRO A 117 -3.40 -9.94 0.75
CA PRO A 117 -3.54 -9.03 1.88
C PRO A 117 -4.64 -7.97 1.76
N MET A 118 -5.06 -7.63 0.54
CA MET A 118 -6.13 -6.65 0.32
C MET A 118 -7.55 -7.24 0.45
N ALA A 119 -7.72 -8.56 0.49
CA ALA A 119 -9.05 -9.19 0.57
C ALA A 119 -9.82 -8.78 1.84
N GLY A 120 -9.14 -8.65 2.98
CA GLY A 120 -9.74 -8.20 4.24
C GLY A 120 -10.18 -6.73 4.17
N PRO A 121 -9.26 -5.78 3.95
CA PRO A 121 -9.57 -4.34 3.84
C PRO A 121 -10.63 -4.02 2.78
N ALA A 122 -10.67 -4.75 1.67
CA ALA A 122 -11.67 -4.57 0.63
C ALA A 122 -13.12 -4.72 1.13
N THR A 123 -13.35 -5.53 2.16
CA THR A 123 -14.68 -5.71 2.75
C THR A 123 -15.21 -4.47 3.48
N LEU A 124 -14.34 -3.54 3.84
CA LEU A 124 -14.67 -2.28 4.52
C LEU A 124 -15.04 -1.16 3.54
N VAL A 125 -14.76 -1.37 2.23
CA VAL A 125 -14.99 -0.37 1.17
C VAL A 125 -16.46 -0.37 0.77
N SER A 126 -17.13 0.77 0.94
CA SER A 126 -18.51 0.97 0.49
C SER A 126 -18.62 1.73 -0.82
N LYS A 127 -17.57 2.47 -1.20
CA LYS A 127 -17.59 3.29 -2.41
C LYS A 127 -16.22 3.33 -3.08
N ILE A 128 -16.18 2.95 -4.35
CA ILE A 128 -15.03 3.19 -5.22
C ILE A 128 -15.23 4.55 -5.90
N LEU A 129 -14.28 5.47 -5.68
CA LEU A 129 -14.32 6.83 -6.20
C LEU A 129 -13.90 6.88 -7.68
N GLY A 130 -13.06 5.96 -8.11
CA GLY A 130 -12.59 5.82 -9.47
C GLY A 130 -11.19 5.22 -9.55
N VAL A 131 -10.72 5.05 -10.79
CA VAL A 131 -9.34 4.70 -11.12
C VAL A 131 -8.85 5.78 -12.09
N GLU A 132 -7.83 6.52 -11.72
CA GLU A 132 -7.22 7.56 -12.55
C GLU A 132 -5.80 7.17 -12.93
N ARG A 133 -5.45 7.34 -14.20
CA ARG A 133 -4.08 7.18 -14.69
C ARG A 133 -3.39 8.52 -14.66
N VAL A 134 -2.27 8.57 -13.94
CA VAL A 134 -1.51 9.81 -13.77
C VAL A 134 -0.02 9.54 -13.96
N PRO A 135 0.75 10.52 -14.47
CA PRO A 135 2.20 10.41 -14.47
C PRO A 135 2.70 10.30 -13.04
N MET A 136 3.58 9.33 -12.78
CA MET A 136 4.13 9.10 -11.45
C MET A 136 5.64 9.21 -11.45
N LYS A 137 6.18 9.86 -10.40
CA LYS A 137 7.59 9.80 -10.03
C LYS A 137 7.67 9.23 -8.64
N TYR A 138 8.50 8.23 -8.48
CA TYR A 138 8.75 7.54 -7.22
C TYR A 138 10.23 7.62 -6.86
N SER A 139 10.53 7.81 -5.58
CA SER A 139 11.90 7.79 -5.07
C SER A 139 11.93 7.24 -3.66
N ASP A 140 12.81 6.25 -3.46
CA ASP A 140 13.18 5.71 -2.15
C ASP A 140 14.68 5.93 -1.95
N LYS A 141 15.03 6.64 -0.87
CA LYS A 141 16.42 6.98 -0.50
C LYS A 141 16.72 6.54 0.94
N GLY A 142 16.38 5.30 1.22
CA GLY A 142 16.56 4.70 2.54
C GLY A 142 15.53 5.18 3.55
N ARG A 143 15.72 6.33 4.19
CA ARG A 143 14.75 6.89 5.14
C ARG A 143 13.79 7.90 4.53
N GLU A 144 14.09 8.40 3.35
CA GLU A 144 13.25 9.38 2.65
C GLU A 144 12.48 8.68 1.53
N HIS A 145 11.17 8.77 1.59
CA HIS A 145 10.25 8.18 0.62
C HIS A 145 9.38 9.26 0.02
N THR A 146 9.38 9.38 -1.30
CA THR A 146 8.60 10.43 -1.98
C THR A 146 7.89 9.90 -3.22
N ALA A 147 6.72 10.46 -3.53
CA ALA A 147 6.09 10.29 -4.83
C ALA A 147 5.39 11.58 -5.29
N GLU A 148 5.39 11.79 -6.60
CA GLU A 148 4.52 12.75 -7.27
C GLU A 148 3.54 11.96 -8.12
N MET A 149 2.24 12.27 -8.04
CA MET A 149 1.19 11.59 -8.78
C MET A 149 0.27 12.61 -9.44
N GLY A 150 0.51 12.88 -10.73
CA GLY A 150 -0.13 13.99 -11.41
C GLY A 150 0.33 15.35 -10.86
N PRO A 151 -0.44 16.43 -11.14
CA PRO A 151 -0.07 17.79 -10.73
C PRO A 151 -0.43 18.12 -9.26
N ASP A 152 -1.40 17.42 -8.68
CA ASP A 152 -2.05 17.82 -7.43
C ASP A 152 -1.70 16.92 -6.23
N ILE A 153 -0.77 15.97 -6.42
CA ILE A 153 -0.32 15.08 -5.34
C ILE A 153 1.19 15.09 -5.24
N HIS A 154 1.65 15.57 -4.11
CA HIS A 154 3.03 15.47 -3.66
C HIS A 154 3.00 14.82 -2.28
N ILE A 155 3.61 13.65 -2.15
CA ILE A 155 3.72 12.94 -0.88
C ILE A 155 5.19 12.68 -0.55
N GLY A 156 5.58 13.03 0.67
CA GLY A 156 6.91 12.76 1.19
C GLY A 156 6.85 12.42 2.67
N VAL A 157 7.54 11.36 3.04
CA VAL A 157 7.70 10.97 4.44
C VAL A 157 9.16 10.65 4.74
N GLU A 158 9.56 10.84 5.99
CA GLU A 158 10.87 10.45 6.51
C GLU A 158 10.68 9.49 7.69
N ASP A 159 11.40 8.37 7.65
CA ASP A 159 11.45 7.40 8.74
C ASP A 159 11.93 8.05 10.04
N PHE A 160 11.12 7.95 11.08
CA PHE A 160 11.30 8.69 12.31
C PHE A 160 12.36 8.05 13.22
N VAL A 161 13.40 8.84 13.52
CA VAL A 161 14.43 8.51 14.50
C VAL A 161 14.24 9.46 15.69
N GLY A 162 13.69 8.95 16.78
CA GLY A 162 13.36 9.75 17.94
C GLY A 162 14.48 9.86 18.98
N GLY A 163 14.63 11.03 19.57
CA GLY A 163 15.51 11.25 20.72
C GLY A 163 16.98 10.90 20.46
N THR A 164 17.51 9.96 21.24
CA THR A 164 18.90 9.49 21.16
C THR A 164 19.07 8.21 20.35
N LEU A 165 18.03 7.77 19.64
CA LEU A 165 18.08 6.57 18.82
C LEU A 165 18.94 6.79 17.58
N THR A 166 19.50 5.71 17.07
CA THR A 166 20.36 5.71 15.85
C THR A 166 19.68 5.02 14.66
N ALA A 167 18.54 4.38 14.90
CA ALA A 167 17.75 3.70 13.88
C ALA A 167 16.27 4.12 13.97
N PRO A 168 15.51 4.03 12.87
CA PRO A 168 14.08 4.30 12.87
C PRO A 168 13.30 3.40 13.84
N GLN A 169 12.26 3.96 14.43
CA GLN A 169 11.34 3.23 15.30
C GLN A 169 10.37 2.40 14.47
N GLN A 170 9.96 1.26 15.00
CA GLN A 170 9.03 0.36 14.34
C GLN A 170 7.86 -0.03 15.24
N VAL A 171 6.72 -0.32 14.64
CA VAL A 171 5.61 -1.05 15.25
C VAL A 171 5.57 -2.46 14.67
N VAL A 172 5.39 -3.46 15.54
CA VAL A 172 5.47 -4.88 15.18
C VAL A 172 4.17 -5.59 15.56
N GLY A 173 3.76 -6.55 14.75
CA GLY A 173 2.56 -7.35 15.00
C GLY A 173 1.26 -6.62 14.67
N VAL A 174 1.31 -5.62 13.79
CA VAL A 174 0.12 -4.90 13.34
C VAL A 174 -0.61 -5.66 12.23
N ALA A 175 -1.94 -5.54 12.21
CA ALA A 175 -2.77 -6.06 11.13
C ALA A 175 -2.84 -5.02 10.00
N HIS A 176 -1.76 -4.92 9.20
CA HIS A 176 -1.69 -3.97 8.10
C HIS A 176 -1.41 -4.71 6.78
N PRO A 177 -2.10 -4.36 5.66
CA PRO A 177 -1.94 -5.11 4.41
C PRO A 177 -0.52 -5.07 3.85
N ALA A 178 0.22 -3.98 4.01
CA ALA A 178 1.58 -3.89 3.48
C ALA A 178 2.55 -4.85 4.19
N ASN A 179 2.59 -4.82 5.52
CA ASN A 179 3.47 -5.65 6.33
C ASN A 179 2.99 -5.66 7.79
N SER A 180 3.27 -6.72 8.53
CA SER A 180 3.03 -6.80 9.98
C SER A 180 4.05 -6.01 10.82
N THR A 181 5.14 -5.54 10.22
CA THR A 181 6.11 -4.63 10.82
C THR A 181 6.19 -3.38 9.96
N LEU A 182 5.88 -2.23 10.56
CA LEU A 182 5.93 -0.94 9.90
C LEU A 182 6.98 -0.05 10.57
N THR A 183 7.82 0.61 9.78
CA THR A 183 8.68 1.68 10.25
C THR A 183 7.84 2.95 10.42
N ILE A 184 7.92 3.58 11.59
CA ILE A 184 7.22 4.83 11.86
C ILE A 184 7.87 5.93 11.01
N ALA A 185 7.06 6.69 10.30
CA ALA A 185 7.50 7.81 9.49
C ALA A 185 6.67 9.07 9.79
N ARG A 186 7.18 10.20 9.42
CA ARG A 186 6.52 11.50 9.51
C ARG A 186 6.47 12.18 8.15
N GLY A 187 5.31 12.74 7.81
CA GLY A 187 5.16 13.58 6.64
C GLY A 187 6.14 14.76 6.66
N THR A 188 6.91 14.91 5.59
CA THR A 188 7.85 16.02 5.40
C THR A 188 7.17 17.15 4.64
N HIS A 189 6.75 16.89 3.42
CA HIS A 189 5.95 17.77 2.57
C HIS A 189 4.93 16.90 1.85
N SER A 190 3.69 17.03 2.23
CA SER A 190 2.62 16.24 1.63
C SER A 190 1.40 17.12 1.41
N HIS A 191 1.05 17.31 0.14
CA HIS A 191 -0.22 17.88 -0.29
C HIS A 191 -0.89 16.87 -1.20
N ILE A 192 -2.07 16.41 -0.81
CA ILE A 192 -2.76 15.31 -1.47
C ILE A 192 -4.17 15.76 -1.84
N LYS A 193 -4.45 15.82 -3.15
CA LYS A 193 -5.74 16.23 -3.66
C LYS A 193 -6.15 15.39 -4.86
N ALA A 194 -7.12 14.48 -4.65
CA ALA A 194 -7.73 13.68 -5.70
C ALA A 194 -9.09 13.16 -5.27
N PHE A 195 -9.98 12.87 -6.21
CA PHE A 195 -11.31 12.29 -5.98
C PHE A 195 -12.18 13.05 -4.97
N GLY A 196 -11.96 14.36 -4.80
CA GLY A 196 -12.64 15.17 -3.79
C GLY A 196 -12.08 15.03 -2.37
N ILE A 197 -11.02 14.23 -2.18
CA ILE A 197 -10.24 14.16 -0.94
C ILE A 197 -9.13 15.21 -1.04
N ASP A 198 -8.99 16.04 0.00
CA ASP A 198 -8.01 17.11 0.05
C ASP A 198 -7.46 17.19 1.49
N TYR A 199 -6.14 17.09 1.67
CA TYR A 199 -5.48 17.25 2.97
C TYR A 199 -3.97 17.50 2.85
N ASP A 200 -3.42 18.17 3.88
CA ASP A 200 -1.99 18.35 4.07
C ASP A 200 -1.48 17.35 5.12
N GLY A 201 -0.47 16.59 4.74
CA GLY A 201 0.12 15.54 5.57
C GLY A 201 1.45 15.91 6.22
N ALA A 202 1.95 17.15 6.04
CA ALA A 202 3.19 17.60 6.66
C ALA A 202 3.13 17.55 8.18
N GLY A 203 4.13 16.92 8.81
CA GLY A 203 4.16 16.69 10.25
C GLY A 203 3.24 15.59 10.78
N LYS A 204 2.37 15.03 9.93
CA LYS A 204 1.40 13.99 10.28
C LYS A 204 2.01 12.60 10.20
N SER A 205 1.23 11.59 10.59
CA SER A 205 1.66 10.21 10.63
C SER A 205 1.88 9.64 9.24
N GLY A 206 2.92 8.84 9.13
CA GLY A 206 3.22 7.97 8.02
C GLY A 206 3.86 6.69 8.49
N PHE A 207 3.97 5.73 7.59
CA PHE A 207 4.73 4.51 7.77
C PHE A 207 5.45 4.17 6.47
N SER A 208 6.50 3.35 6.58
CA SER A 208 7.17 2.71 5.46
C SER A 208 7.41 1.22 5.77
N ALA A 209 7.50 0.40 4.75
CA ALA A 209 7.86 -1.01 4.86
C ALA A 209 8.21 -1.61 3.49
N PRO A 210 9.00 -2.68 3.42
CA PRO A 210 8.94 -3.58 2.27
C PRO A 210 7.61 -4.32 2.27
N PHE A 211 7.12 -4.73 1.10
CA PHE A 211 5.98 -5.64 1.00
C PHE A 211 6.29 -6.82 0.10
N SER A 212 5.67 -7.97 0.40
CA SER A 212 5.74 -9.18 -0.42
C SER A 212 4.38 -9.86 -0.34
N TRP A 213 3.64 -9.80 -1.43
CA TRP A 213 2.27 -10.29 -1.56
C TRP A 213 2.17 -11.40 -2.56
N GLN A 214 1.23 -12.31 -2.35
CA GLN A 214 0.93 -13.41 -3.26
C GLN A 214 -0.51 -13.88 -3.09
N GLY A 215 -1.03 -14.60 -4.10
CA GLY A 215 -2.33 -15.23 -4.07
C GLY A 215 -2.55 -16.21 -5.23
#